data_aa18ee34867584b0af1a76a005f39789
#
_entry.id   aa18ee34867584b0af1a76a005f39789
#
_cell.length_a   1.000
_cell.length_b   1.000
_cell.length_c   1.000
_cell.angle_alpha   90.00
_cell.angle_beta   90.00
_cell.angle_gamma   90.00
#
_symmetry.space_group_name_H-M   'P 1'
#
loop_
_entity.id
_entity.type
_entity.pdbx_description
1 polymer ?
#
loop_
_entity_poly.entity_id
_entity_poly.type
_entity_poly.pdbx_seq_one_letter_code
_entity_poly.pdbx_strand_id
1 'polypeptide(L)'
;EICDAKIGNILNLTPAYPATDSKEDQETSKIVDAFYNRSFLEPAVHGVFPQEMIDIMKENDALWDQNEEELEIIKNNTIDFLGVNYYHPKRVKTRTTPLDCDYWSPEQYYEEYDMPGKRVNPYRGWEIYPKAIYDIAKNVQENYNNIPWFISENGMGVEGEERYINEEGKIEDDYRIDFYEEHLQLLAKAMEEGSNCFGYHAWTGIDCWSWNNAYKNRYGFIALDLETQKRTVKKSGEWLKKVTEEHGYIAKDSYQ
;
A
#
# COMPACT_ATOMS: atom_id res chain seq x y z
N GLU A 1 8.15 2.24 -34.86
CA GLU A 1 7.28 1.12 -34.44
C GLU A 1 7.80 0.62 -33.11
N ILE A 2 7.02 0.81 -32.07
CA ILE A 2 7.32 0.31 -30.74
C ILE A 2 6.69 -1.07 -30.67
N CYS A 3 7.43 -2.04 -30.16
CA CYS A 3 6.99 -3.43 -30.00
C CYS A 3 5.69 -3.51 -29.16
N ASP A 4 5.04 -4.70 -29.18
CA ASP A 4 3.86 -5.04 -28.34
C ASP A 4 4.20 -5.10 -26.84
N ALA A 5 5.00 -4.14 -26.34
CA ALA A 5 5.40 -4.07 -24.94
C ALA A 5 4.23 -3.63 -24.08
N LYS A 6 4.04 -4.31 -22.96
CA LYS A 6 3.06 -3.93 -21.94
C LYS A 6 3.61 -2.82 -21.07
N ILE A 7 2.77 -1.82 -20.79
CA ILE A 7 3.11 -0.68 -19.94
C ILE A 7 2.25 -0.71 -18.69
N GLY A 8 2.90 -0.65 -17.54
CA GLY A 8 2.25 -0.57 -16.23
C GLY A 8 2.64 0.68 -15.47
N ASN A 9 1.86 1.00 -14.45
CA ASN A 9 2.18 2.02 -13.47
C ASN A 9 2.24 1.40 -12.07
N ILE A 10 3.07 1.95 -11.20
CA ILE A 10 3.14 1.56 -9.79
C ILE A 10 2.57 2.69 -8.96
N LEU A 11 1.55 2.37 -8.16
CA LEU A 11 0.87 3.31 -7.27
C LEU A 11 0.97 2.88 -5.83
N ASN A 12 1.25 3.84 -4.93
CA ASN A 12 1.08 3.61 -3.51
C ASN A 12 -0.38 3.82 -3.14
N LEU A 13 -1.09 2.74 -2.86
CA LEU A 13 -2.49 2.79 -2.45
C LEU A 13 -2.62 2.69 -0.94
N THR A 14 -3.27 3.70 -0.36
CA THR A 14 -3.54 3.80 1.07
C THR A 14 -5.05 3.87 1.27
N PRO A 15 -5.76 2.72 1.32
CA PRO A 15 -7.21 2.71 1.45
C PRO A 15 -7.70 3.52 2.64
N ALA A 16 -8.69 4.39 2.42
CA ALA A 16 -9.27 5.24 3.43
C ALA A 16 -10.48 4.58 4.09
N TYR A 17 -10.45 4.43 5.41
CA TYR A 17 -11.56 3.85 6.18
C TYR A 17 -12.16 4.91 7.10
N PRO A 18 -13.52 5.02 7.14
CA PRO A 18 -14.20 5.96 8.02
C PRO A 18 -14.04 5.55 9.49
N ALA A 19 -14.02 6.53 10.39
CA ALA A 19 -13.97 6.29 11.83
C ALA A 19 -15.25 5.64 12.37
N THR A 20 -16.40 5.99 11.77
CA THR A 20 -17.73 5.48 12.15
C THR A 20 -18.57 5.16 10.91
N ASP A 21 -19.71 4.51 11.13
CA ASP A 21 -20.71 4.25 10.07
C ASP A 21 -21.60 5.48 9.78
N SER A 22 -21.30 6.66 10.36
CA SER A 22 -22.03 7.88 10.05
C SER A 22 -21.90 8.22 8.56
N LYS A 23 -22.91 8.88 8.02
CA LYS A 23 -22.88 9.31 6.62
C LYS A 23 -21.75 10.29 6.37
N GLU A 24 -21.49 11.16 7.32
CA GLU A 24 -20.47 12.19 7.26
C GLU A 24 -19.07 11.55 7.16
N ASP A 25 -18.73 10.59 8.01
CA ASP A 25 -17.43 9.92 7.98
C ASP A 25 -17.25 9.05 6.73
N GLN A 26 -18.33 8.42 6.26
CA GLN A 26 -18.29 7.66 5.01
C GLN A 26 -18.05 8.57 3.78
N GLU A 27 -18.73 9.71 3.69
CA GLU A 27 -18.49 10.69 2.61
C GLU A 27 -17.06 11.25 2.70
N THR A 28 -16.59 11.55 3.91
CA THR A 28 -15.20 12.00 4.13
C THR A 28 -14.18 10.98 3.66
N SER A 29 -14.38 9.69 3.96
CA SER A 29 -13.46 8.64 3.48
C SER A 29 -13.41 8.53 1.96
N LYS A 30 -14.54 8.74 1.26
CA LYS A 30 -14.59 8.78 -0.21
C LYS A 30 -13.82 9.97 -0.78
N ILE A 31 -13.96 11.16 -0.16
CA ILE A 31 -13.18 12.33 -0.55
C ILE A 31 -11.68 12.05 -0.41
N VAL A 32 -11.27 11.49 0.73
CA VAL A 32 -9.87 11.13 0.96
C VAL A 32 -9.38 10.12 -0.08
N ASP A 33 -10.16 9.09 -0.37
CA ASP A 33 -9.84 8.11 -1.40
C ASP A 33 -9.72 8.75 -2.79
N ALA A 34 -10.63 9.68 -3.14
CA ALA A 34 -10.59 10.40 -4.40
C ALA A 34 -9.29 11.19 -4.59
N PHE A 35 -8.78 11.86 -3.55
CA PHE A 35 -7.57 12.66 -3.62
C PHE A 35 -6.27 11.85 -3.50
N TYR A 36 -6.23 10.79 -2.68
CA TYR A 36 -4.98 10.08 -2.36
C TYR A 36 -4.78 8.78 -3.16
N ASN A 37 -5.84 8.18 -3.67
CA ASN A 37 -5.77 6.93 -4.44
C ASN A 37 -6.33 7.10 -5.86
N ARG A 38 -7.60 7.50 -5.98
CA ARG A 38 -8.34 7.51 -7.25
C ARG A 38 -7.86 8.59 -8.21
N SER A 39 -7.29 9.70 -7.69
CA SER A 39 -6.65 10.75 -8.51
C SER A 39 -5.49 10.23 -9.38
N PHE A 40 -4.89 9.11 -9.02
CA PHE A 40 -3.85 8.43 -9.78
C PHE A 40 -4.39 7.18 -10.49
N LEU A 41 -5.26 6.42 -9.81
CA LEU A 41 -5.74 5.13 -10.30
C LEU A 41 -6.74 5.27 -11.45
N GLU A 42 -7.70 6.20 -11.36
CA GLU A 42 -8.70 6.41 -12.41
C GLU A 42 -8.08 6.92 -13.73
N PRO A 43 -7.21 7.95 -13.74
CA PRO A 43 -6.56 8.35 -14.99
C PRO A 43 -5.68 7.25 -15.57
N ALA A 44 -5.01 6.45 -14.73
CA ALA A 44 -4.19 5.35 -15.21
C ALA A 44 -5.00 4.22 -15.87
N VAL A 45 -6.16 3.83 -15.32
CA VAL A 45 -6.95 2.69 -15.78
C VAL A 45 -8.13 3.10 -16.66
N HIS A 46 -8.80 4.20 -16.35
CA HIS A 46 -10.01 4.66 -17.05
C HIS A 46 -9.77 5.88 -17.95
N GLY A 47 -8.59 6.52 -17.84
CA GLY A 47 -8.27 7.71 -18.61
C GLY A 47 -9.05 8.97 -18.21
N VAL A 48 -9.63 8.99 -17.00
CA VAL A 48 -10.41 10.13 -16.47
C VAL A 48 -10.06 10.39 -15.02
N PHE A 49 -10.23 11.62 -14.56
CA PHE A 49 -10.07 11.97 -13.15
C PHE A 49 -11.40 11.79 -12.38
N PRO A 50 -11.39 11.50 -11.06
CA PRO A 50 -12.59 11.41 -10.24
C PRO A 50 -13.39 12.71 -10.30
N GLN A 51 -14.67 12.64 -10.68
CA GLN A 51 -15.51 13.83 -10.86
C GLN A 51 -15.69 14.62 -9.57
N GLU A 52 -15.87 13.93 -8.43
CA GLU A 52 -15.99 14.57 -7.13
C GLU A 52 -14.72 15.36 -6.74
N MET A 53 -13.52 14.87 -7.09
CA MET A 53 -12.27 15.61 -6.89
C MET A 53 -12.25 16.88 -7.74
N ILE A 54 -12.62 16.77 -9.03
CA ILE A 54 -12.68 17.92 -9.95
C ILE A 54 -13.66 18.98 -9.42
N ASP A 55 -14.82 18.56 -8.95
CA ASP A 55 -15.85 19.48 -8.45
C ASP A 55 -15.39 20.21 -7.18
N ILE A 56 -14.81 19.47 -6.23
CA ILE A 56 -14.23 20.04 -5.01
C ILE A 56 -13.11 21.04 -5.36
N MET A 57 -12.22 20.69 -6.29
CA MET A 57 -11.11 21.59 -6.69
C MET A 57 -11.65 22.86 -7.36
N LYS A 58 -12.71 22.78 -8.17
CA LYS A 58 -13.36 23.94 -8.77
C LYS A 58 -14.00 24.85 -7.72
N GLU A 59 -14.70 24.29 -6.76
CA GLU A 59 -15.34 25.05 -5.67
C GLU A 59 -14.35 25.83 -4.82
N ASN A 60 -13.09 25.41 -4.81
CA ASN A 60 -12.02 25.99 -4.00
C ASN A 60 -10.96 26.75 -4.82
N ASP A 61 -11.23 27.04 -6.09
CA ASP A 61 -10.28 27.72 -7.01
C ASP A 61 -8.90 27.01 -7.08
N ALA A 62 -8.90 25.69 -6.88
CA ALA A 62 -7.69 24.86 -6.82
C ALA A 62 -7.51 23.94 -8.05
N LEU A 63 -8.44 23.97 -9.00
CA LEU A 63 -8.34 23.18 -10.21
C LEU A 63 -7.22 23.73 -11.10
N TRP A 64 -6.37 22.81 -11.59
CA TRP A 64 -5.35 23.17 -12.59
C TRP A 64 -5.98 23.57 -13.93
N ASP A 65 -5.24 24.30 -14.75
CA ASP A 65 -5.65 24.58 -16.13
C ASP A 65 -5.74 23.29 -16.92
N GLN A 66 -6.95 22.92 -17.31
CA GLN A 66 -7.19 21.70 -18.07
C GLN A 66 -7.06 21.98 -19.57
N ASN A 67 -6.24 21.16 -20.21
CA ASN A 67 -6.08 21.16 -21.67
C ASN A 67 -6.81 19.94 -22.26
N GLU A 68 -7.78 20.16 -23.13
CA GLU A 68 -8.57 19.10 -23.76
C GLU A 68 -7.69 18.09 -24.52
N GLU A 69 -6.63 18.55 -25.18
CA GLU A 69 -5.70 17.66 -25.92
C GLU A 69 -4.95 16.73 -24.96
N GLU A 70 -4.51 17.23 -23.80
CA GLU A 70 -3.83 16.43 -22.77
C GLU A 70 -4.80 15.42 -22.12
N LEU A 71 -6.02 15.82 -21.84
CA LEU A 71 -7.05 14.91 -21.32
C LEU A 71 -7.37 13.79 -22.31
N GLU A 72 -7.43 14.10 -23.62
CA GLU A 72 -7.63 13.09 -24.66
C GLU A 72 -6.43 12.15 -24.81
N ILE A 73 -5.20 12.64 -24.60
CA ILE A 73 -3.99 11.79 -24.53
C ILE A 73 -4.10 10.82 -23.35
N ILE A 74 -4.44 11.28 -22.15
CA ILE A 74 -4.62 10.43 -20.96
C ILE A 74 -5.66 9.35 -21.23
N LYS A 75 -6.82 9.75 -21.77
CA LYS A 75 -7.95 8.86 -22.05
C LYS A 75 -7.60 7.73 -23.04
N ASN A 76 -6.77 8.02 -24.02
CA ASN A 76 -6.41 7.06 -25.08
C ASN A 76 -5.12 6.26 -24.77
N ASN A 77 -4.45 6.52 -23.65
CA ASN A 77 -3.18 5.88 -23.28
C ASN A 77 -3.20 5.36 -21.85
N THR A 78 -4.11 4.45 -21.57
CA THR A 78 -4.23 3.77 -20.28
C THR A 78 -3.22 2.63 -20.14
N ILE A 79 -3.03 2.15 -18.91
CA ILE A 79 -2.05 1.11 -18.58
C ILE A 79 -2.55 -0.29 -18.93
N ASP A 80 -1.62 -1.21 -19.18
CA ASP A 80 -1.89 -2.64 -19.40
C ASP A 80 -1.93 -3.46 -18.12
N PHE A 81 -1.22 -3.01 -17.06
CA PHE A 81 -1.18 -3.67 -15.75
C PHE A 81 -0.83 -2.67 -14.65
N LEU A 82 -1.19 -3.01 -13.41
CA LEU A 82 -1.01 -2.16 -12.23
C LEU A 82 -0.06 -2.81 -11.23
N GLY A 83 0.93 -2.06 -10.74
CA GLY A 83 1.69 -2.39 -9.54
C GLY A 83 1.13 -1.61 -8.34
N VAL A 84 1.05 -2.25 -7.19
CA VAL A 84 0.55 -1.64 -5.96
C VAL A 84 1.58 -1.75 -4.85
N ASN A 85 1.99 -0.59 -4.31
CA ASN A 85 2.68 -0.52 -3.03
C ASN A 85 1.63 -0.38 -1.93
N TYR A 86 1.61 -1.30 -0.98
CA TYR A 86 0.74 -1.23 0.19
C TYR A 86 1.53 -1.42 1.48
N TYR A 87 1.34 -0.52 2.45
CA TYR A 87 1.98 -0.60 3.75
C TYR A 87 1.01 -0.47 4.92
N HIS A 88 0.06 0.44 4.85
CA HIS A 88 -0.93 0.69 5.91
C HIS A 88 -2.18 1.37 5.36
N PRO A 89 -3.32 1.28 6.04
CA PRO A 89 -4.52 2.04 5.70
C PRO A 89 -4.43 3.47 6.22
N LYS A 90 -5.36 4.30 5.80
CA LYS A 90 -5.64 5.61 6.37
C LYS A 90 -6.98 5.56 7.09
N ARG A 91 -7.01 5.91 8.39
CA ARG A 91 -8.24 6.04 9.18
C ARG A 91 -8.61 7.50 9.24
N VAL A 92 -9.85 7.84 8.89
CA VAL A 92 -10.29 9.23 8.79
C VAL A 92 -11.66 9.45 9.41
N LYS A 93 -11.87 10.63 9.94
CA LYS A 93 -13.15 11.14 10.37
C LYS A 93 -13.38 12.53 9.80
N THR A 94 -14.63 12.94 9.73
CA THR A 94 -15.01 14.28 9.29
C THR A 94 -14.38 15.34 10.20
N ARG A 95 -13.74 16.33 9.60
CA ARG A 95 -13.15 17.44 10.31
C ARG A 95 -14.24 18.33 10.90
N THR A 96 -14.14 18.61 12.18
CA THR A 96 -15.07 19.48 12.92
C THR A 96 -14.47 20.82 13.29
N THR A 97 -13.14 20.93 13.23
CA THR A 97 -12.41 22.18 13.52
C THR A 97 -11.75 22.70 12.25
N PRO A 98 -11.83 24.01 11.95
CA PRO A 98 -11.16 24.56 10.78
C PRO A 98 -9.67 24.21 10.78
N LEU A 99 -9.13 23.89 9.60
CA LEU A 99 -7.70 23.75 9.42
C LEU A 99 -7.09 25.15 9.39
N ASP A 100 -6.09 25.40 10.23
CA ASP A 100 -5.34 26.65 10.25
C ASP A 100 -4.24 26.58 9.18
N CYS A 101 -4.58 26.97 7.95
CA CYS A 101 -3.62 27.08 6.86
C CYS A 101 -4.07 28.14 5.85
N ASP A 102 -3.07 28.79 5.21
CA ASP A 102 -3.26 29.89 4.27
C ASP A 102 -3.61 29.42 2.84
N TYR A 103 -3.65 28.12 2.61
CA TYR A 103 -3.95 27.52 1.31
C TYR A 103 -4.99 26.40 1.46
N TRP A 104 -5.70 26.15 0.37
CA TRP A 104 -6.62 25.03 0.34
C TRP A 104 -5.87 23.69 0.19
N SER A 105 -6.34 22.68 0.94
CA SER A 105 -5.89 21.29 0.80
C SER A 105 -7.00 20.32 1.18
N PRO A 106 -6.96 19.05 0.73
CA PRO A 106 -7.96 18.04 1.10
C PRO A 106 -8.09 17.78 2.60
N GLU A 107 -7.06 18.10 3.39
CA GLU A 107 -7.07 18.01 4.85
C GLU A 107 -8.13 18.90 5.50
N GLN A 108 -8.72 19.87 4.77
CA GLN A 108 -9.85 20.65 5.27
C GLN A 108 -11.11 19.81 5.51
N TYR A 109 -11.23 18.66 4.85
CA TYR A 109 -12.40 17.78 4.95
C TYR A 109 -12.27 16.72 6.03
N TYR A 110 -11.05 16.33 6.41
CA TYR A 110 -10.83 15.21 7.32
C TYR A 110 -9.80 15.47 8.40
N GLU A 111 -9.89 14.67 9.45
CA GLU A 111 -8.85 14.47 10.45
C GLU A 111 -8.44 13.01 10.45
N GLU A 112 -7.16 12.74 10.70
CA GLU A 112 -6.73 11.37 10.94
C GLU A 112 -7.35 10.84 12.24
N TYR A 113 -7.81 9.59 12.19
CA TYR A 113 -8.45 8.93 13.33
C TYR A 113 -7.55 7.85 13.90
N ASP A 114 -7.18 8.03 15.15
CA ASP A 114 -6.44 6.99 15.87
C ASP A 114 -7.41 5.94 16.43
N MET A 115 -7.63 4.87 15.66
CA MET A 115 -8.56 3.81 16.00
C MET A 115 -8.11 3.07 17.26
N PRO A 116 -8.93 3.02 18.32
CA PRO A 116 -8.60 2.29 19.54
C PRO A 116 -8.37 0.80 19.26
N GLY A 117 -7.29 0.25 19.81
CA GLY A 117 -6.97 -1.17 19.70
C GLY A 117 -6.38 -1.60 18.35
N LYS A 118 -6.12 -0.67 17.42
CA LYS A 118 -5.40 -1.00 16.17
C LYS A 118 -4.03 -1.61 16.48
N ARG A 119 -3.62 -2.59 15.69
CA ARG A 119 -2.28 -3.15 15.76
C ARG A 119 -1.31 -2.25 15.00
N VAL A 120 -0.27 -1.79 15.65
CA VAL A 120 0.67 -0.80 15.09
C VAL A 120 2.09 -1.36 15.07
N ASN A 121 2.80 -1.13 13.98
CA ASN A 121 4.25 -1.22 13.95
C ASN A 121 4.83 -0.02 14.72
N PRO A 122 5.40 -0.22 15.92
CA PRO A 122 5.80 0.90 16.79
C PRO A 122 6.97 1.71 16.23
N TYR A 123 7.71 1.16 15.25
CA TYR A 123 8.89 1.80 14.65
C TYR A 123 8.54 2.77 13.53
N ARG A 124 7.35 2.60 12.92
CA ARG A 124 6.84 3.47 11.85
C ARG A 124 5.56 4.20 12.22
N GLY A 125 4.88 3.81 13.29
CA GLY A 125 3.55 4.30 13.63
C GLY A 125 2.45 3.80 12.68
N TRP A 126 2.76 2.87 11.78
CA TRP A 126 1.85 2.38 10.77
C TRP A 126 0.97 1.25 11.30
N GLU A 127 -0.31 1.32 11.03
CA GLU A 127 -1.23 0.23 11.35
C GLU A 127 -0.90 -1.01 10.52
N ILE A 128 -0.83 -2.17 11.17
CA ILE A 128 -0.74 -3.47 10.51
C ILE A 128 -2.15 -3.95 10.25
N TYR A 129 -2.60 -3.86 8.99
CA TYR A 129 -3.97 -4.17 8.60
C TYR A 129 -4.02 -4.98 7.31
N PRO A 130 -3.83 -6.31 7.39
CA PRO A 130 -3.76 -7.18 6.23
C PRO A 130 -5.03 -7.18 5.37
N LYS A 131 -6.21 -6.95 5.99
CA LYS A 131 -7.48 -6.87 5.27
C LYS A 131 -7.48 -5.86 4.13
N ALA A 132 -6.71 -4.77 4.24
CA ALA A 132 -6.67 -3.78 3.17
C ALA A 132 -6.09 -4.32 1.85
N ILE A 133 -5.22 -5.32 1.88
CA ILE A 133 -4.75 -5.99 0.64
C ILE A 133 -5.89 -6.72 -0.08
N TYR A 134 -6.76 -7.37 0.70
CA TYR A 134 -7.99 -7.96 0.17
C TYR A 134 -8.93 -6.90 -0.39
N ASP A 135 -9.14 -5.81 0.34
CA ASP A 135 -10.02 -4.72 -0.09
C ASP A 135 -9.49 -4.04 -1.38
N ILE A 136 -8.17 -3.85 -1.50
CA ILE A 136 -7.53 -3.37 -2.74
C ILE A 136 -7.79 -4.35 -3.88
N ALA A 137 -7.60 -5.65 -3.66
CA ALA A 137 -7.82 -6.68 -4.67
C ALA A 137 -9.28 -6.69 -5.17
N LYS A 138 -10.25 -6.59 -4.24
CA LYS A 138 -11.67 -6.49 -4.58
C LYS A 138 -11.99 -5.19 -5.32
N ASN A 139 -11.42 -4.08 -4.89
CA ASN A 139 -11.60 -2.79 -5.57
C ASN A 139 -11.07 -2.84 -7.02
N VAL A 140 -9.88 -3.40 -7.25
CA VAL A 140 -9.34 -3.57 -8.61
C VAL A 140 -10.24 -4.48 -9.44
N GLN A 141 -10.74 -5.57 -8.86
CA GLN A 141 -11.62 -6.52 -9.52
C GLN A 141 -12.96 -5.89 -9.91
N GLU A 142 -13.59 -5.16 -9.02
CA GLU A 142 -14.97 -4.68 -9.17
C GLU A 142 -15.05 -3.34 -9.90
N ASN A 143 -14.08 -2.44 -9.66
CA ASN A 143 -14.15 -1.06 -10.12
C ASN A 143 -13.11 -0.70 -11.20
N TYR A 144 -12.08 -1.56 -11.42
CA TYR A 144 -11.00 -1.28 -12.37
C TYR A 144 -10.81 -2.40 -13.40
N ASN A 145 -11.93 -2.93 -13.93
CA ASN A 145 -11.97 -3.91 -15.01
C ASN A 145 -11.20 -5.21 -14.71
N ASN A 146 -10.91 -5.50 -13.45
CA ASN A 146 -10.04 -6.61 -13.04
C ASN A 146 -8.74 -6.65 -13.86
N ILE A 147 -8.16 -5.47 -14.12
CA ILE A 147 -6.89 -5.33 -14.85
C ILE A 147 -5.82 -6.23 -14.21
N PRO A 148 -4.91 -6.84 -14.97
CA PRO A 148 -3.78 -7.58 -14.38
C PRO A 148 -3.02 -6.69 -13.40
N TRP A 149 -2.76 -7.18 -12.20
CA TRP A 149 -2.07 -6.39 -11.19
C TRP A 149 -1.17 -7.25 -10.30
N PHE A 150 -0.29 -6.62 -9.55
CA PHE A 150 0.58 -7.29 -8.58
C PHE A 150 0.92 -6.36 -7.41
N ILE A 151 1.30 -6.94 -6.28
CA ILE A 151 1.92 -6.19 -5.19
C ILE A 151 3.37 -5.93 -5.58
N SER A 152 3.71 -4.67 -5.81
CA SER A 152 5.07 -4.23 -6.13
C SER A 152 5.91 -3.95 -4.87
N GLU A 153 5.25 -3.55 -3.77
CA GLU A 153 5.88 -3.43 -2.47
C GLU A 153 4.88 -3.73 -1.33
N ASN A 154 5.31 -4.54 -0.39
CA ASN A 154 4.67 -4.71 0.92
C ASN A 154 5.73 -5.20 1.92
N GLY A 155 5.75 -4.67 3.13
CA GLY A 155 6.77 -5.05 4.10
C GLY A 155 6.69 -4.31 5.42
N MET A 156 7.51 -4.73 6.36
CA MET A 156 7.55 -4.23 7.73
C MET A 156 8.97 -3.83 8.13
N GLY A 157 9.18 -2.53 8.38
CA GLY A 157 10.44 -2.00 8.88
C GLY A 157 10.53 -2.05 10.41
N VAL A 158 11.61 -2.57 10.94
CA VAL A 158 11.85 -2.71 12.39
C VAL A 158 13.21 -2.12 12.75
N GLU A 159 13.27 -1.41 13.88
CA GLU A 159 14.51 -0.86 14.43
C GLU A 159 15.13 -1.82 15.46
N GLY A 160 16.45 -1.80 15.56
CA GLY A 160 17.17 -2.54 16.61
C GLY A 160 16.99 -4.06 16.52
N GLU A 161 17.06 -4.61 15.33
CA GLU A 161 16.89 -6.06 15.10
C GLU A 161 18.00 -6.90 15.74
N GLU A 162 19.11 -6.28 16.14
CA GLU A 162 20.20 -6.94 16.87
C GLU A 162 19.75 -7.62 18.16
N ARG A 163 18.66 -7.16 18.78
CA ARG A 163 18.06 -7.80 19.96
C ARG A 163 17.43 -9.17 19.70
N TYR A 164 17.23 -9.50 18.42
CA TYR A 164 16.68 -10.80 18.00
C TYR A 164 17.74 -11.75 17.46
N ILE A 165 19.03 -11.41 17.62
CA ILE A 165 20.12 -12.28 17.20
C ILE A 165 20.20 -13.48 18.15
N ASN A 166 20.15 -14.69 17.59
CA ASN A 166 20.31 -15.94 18.32
C ASN A 166 21.81 -16.30 18.53
N GLU A 167 22.06 -17.44 19.20
CA GLU A 167 23.42 -17.92 19.48
C GLU A 167 24.24 -18.23 18.21
N GLU A 168 23.58 -18.47 17.08
CA GLU A 168 24.22 -18.71 15.78
C GLU A 168 24.51 -17.42 15.00
N GLY A 169 24.13 -16.25 15.55
CA GLY A 169 24.28 -14.96 14.90
C GLY A 169 23.23 -14.64 13.84
N LYS A 170 22.07 -15.34 13.85
CA LYS A 170 20.95 -15.09 12.97
C LYS A 170 19.87 -14.25 13.66
N ILE A 171 19.18 -13.43 12.90
CA ILE A 171 18.02 -12.66 13.38
C ILE A 171 16.76 -13.54 13.28
N GLU A 172 16.12 -13.76 14.45
CA GLU A 172 14.86 -14.48 14.61
C GLU A 172 13.69 -13.49 14.46
N ASP A 173 13.37 -13.12 13.23
CA ASP A 173 12.36 -12.12 12.91
C ASP A 173 10.96 -12.73 12.64
N ASP A 174 10.45 -13.53 13.59
CA ASP A 174 9.12 -14.17 13.52
C ASP A 174 8.00 -13.16 13.27
N TYR A 175 8.09 -11.97 13.85
CA TYR A 175 7.15 -10.87 13.62
C TYR A 175 7.02 -10.48 12.14
N ARG A 176 8.09 -10.67 11.34
CA ARG A 176 8.07 -10.42 9.89
C ARG A 176 7.40 -11.56 9.15
N ILE A 177 7.62 -12.80 9.59
CA ILE A 177 6.92 -13.98 9.06
C ILE A 177 5.43 -13.83 9.28
N ASP A 178 5.00 -13.53 10.51
CA ASP A 178 3.59 -13.34 10.85
C ASP A 178 2.95 -12.24 9.98
N PHE A 179 3.65 -11.11 9.79
CA PHE A 179 3.18 -10.03 8.91
C PHE A 179 2.92 -10.52 7.48
N TYR A 180 3.86 -11.25 6.88
CA TYR A 180 3.71 -11.75 5.50
C TYR A 180 2.66 -12.87 5.41
N GLU A 181 2.59 -13.78 6.37
CA GLU A 181 1.57 -14.84 6.39
C GLU A 181 0.17 -14.24 6.32
N GLU A 182 -0.12 -13.24 7.14
CA GLU A 182 -1.41 -12.57 7.22
C GLU A 182 -1.79 -11.87 5.90
N HIS A 183 -0.85 -11.13 5.31
CA HIS A 183 -1.10 -10.42 4.05
C HIS A 183 -1.28 -11.38 2.88
N LEU A 184 -0.46 -12.41 2.78
CA LEU A 184 -0.53 -13.40 1.71
C LEU A 184 -1.80 -14.26 1.78
N GLN A 185 -2.29 -14.61 2.98
CA GLN A 185 -3.56 -15.33 3.13
C GLN A 185 -4.73 -14.54 2.54
N LEU A 186 -4.81 -13.25 2.85
CA LEU A 186 -5.90 -12.40 2.38
C LEU A 186 -5.78 -12.08 0.89
N LEU A 187 -4.55 -11.97 0.37
CA LEU A 187 -4.33 -11.87 -1.07
C LEU A 187 -4.75 -13.16 -1.80
N ALA A 188 -4.33 -14.32 -1.28
CA ALA A 188 -4.73 -15.62 -1.85
C ALA A 188 -6.25 -15.80 -1.86
N LYS A 189 -6.94 -15.44 -0.78
CA LYS A 189 -8.40 -15.42 -0.72
C LYS A 189 -9.02 -14.57 -1.83
N ALA A 190 -8.52 -13.36 -2.05
CA ALA A 190 -9.01 -12.49 -3.12
C ALA A 190 -8.76 -13.08 -4.52
N MET A 191 -7.61 -13.74 -4.72
CA MET A 191 -7.30 -14.45 -5.97
C MET A 191 -8.24 -15.64 -6.20
N GLU A 192 -8.53 -16.43 -5.18
CA GLU A 192 -9.53 -17.53 -5.24
C GLU A 192 -10.93 -17.01 -5.61
N GLU A 193 -11.25 -15.77 -5.21
CA GLU A 193 -12.50 -15.08 -5.54
C GLU A 193 -12.46 -14.36 -6.89
N GLY A 194 -11.39 -14.53 -7.68
CA GLY A 194 -11.29 -14.09 -9.08
C GLY A 194 -10.51 -12.80 -9.32
N SER A 195 -9.81 -12.27 -8.32
CA SER A 195 -8.90 -11.12 -8.53
C SER A 195 -7.73 -11.53 -9.43
N ASN A 196 -7.44 -10.71 -10.45
CA ASN A 196 -6.41 -10.98 -11.46
C ASN A 196 -5.00 -10.55 -10.98
N CYS A 197 -4.66 -10.92 -9.73
CA CYS A 197 -3.33 -10.67 -9.19
C CYS A 197 -2.34 -11.73 -9.71
N PHE A 198 -1.24 -11.30 -10.33
CA PHE A 198 -0.25 -12.22 -10.92
C PHE A 198 1.08 -12.27 -10.17
N GLY A 199 1.27 -11.47 -9.11
CA GLY A 199 2.55 -11.45 -8.43
C GLY A 199 2.56 -10.70 -7.11
N TYR A 200 3.62 -10.96 -6.33
CA TYR A 200 3.87 -10.29 -5.05
C TYR A 200 5.37 -10.08 -4.86
N HIS A 201 5.77 -8.83 -4.68
CA HIS A 201 7.12 -8.44 -4.34
C HIS A 201 7.16 -7.89 -2.92
N ALA A 202 7.92 -8.54 -2.08
CA ALA A 202 8.15 -8.09 -0.72
C ALA A 202 9.16 -6.94 -0.68
N TRP A 203 8.90 -5.94 0.15
CA TRP A 203 9.86 -4.90 0.46
C TRP A 203 10.56 -5.21 1.78
N THR A 204 11.85 -5.70 1.78
CA THR A 204 12.74 -5.81 0.62
C THR A 204 13.67 -7.03 0.78
N GLY A 205 14.37 -7.42 -0.26
CA GLY A 205 15.30 -8.56 -0.22
C GLY A 205 16.44 -8.37 0.77
N ILE A 206 17.14 -7.23 0.73
CA ILE A 206 18.26 -6.89 1.62
C ILE A 206 17.95 -5.59 2.33
N ASP A 207 18.36 -5.44 3.61
CA ASP A 207 18.25 -4.17 4.32
C ASP A 207 18.80 -3.03 3.46
N CYS A 208 17.95 -2.03 3.18
CA CYS A 208 18.27 -0.94 2.28
C CYS A 208 18.22 0.41 2.99
N TRP A 209 18.83 1.40 2.35
CA TRP A 209 18.77 2.79 2.75
C TRP A 209 17.37 3.37 2.45
N SER A 210 16.86 4.18 3.38
CA SER A 210 15.60 4.90 3.24
C SER A 210 15.82 6.40 3.27
N TRP A 211 15.07 7.14 2.46
CA TRP A 211 15.17 8.61 2.33
C TRP A 211 15.07 9.36 3.66
N ASN A 212 14.15 8.93 4.53
CA ASN A 212 13.82 9.67 5.76
C ASN A 212 14.62 9.22 6.99
N ASN A 213 15.13 7.99 7.02
CA ASN A 213 15.73 7.41 8.22
C ASN A 213 16.92 6.49 7.96
N ALA A 214 17.53 6.60 6.78
CA ALA A 214 18.70 5.83 6.37
C ALA A 214 18.49 4.32 6.62
N TYR A 215 19.36 3.68 7.39
CA TYR A 215 19.28 2.26 7.74
C TYR A 215 18.62 1.98 9.09
N LYS A 216 17.92 2.96 9.67
CA LYS A 216 17.34 2.80 11.02
C LYS A 216 16.25 1.72 11.03
N ASN A 217 15.37 1.73 10.03
CA ASN A 217 14.35 0.69 9.87
C ASN A 217 14.84 -0.40 8.92
N ARG A 218 14.91 -1.62 9.41
CA ARG A 218 15.33 -2.80 8.67
C ARG A 218 14.10 -3.51 8.08
N TYR A 219 14.08 -3.66 6.77
CA TYR A 219 12.97 -4.30 6.02
C TYR A 219 13.38 -5.63 5.40
N GLY A 220 14.68 -5.88 5.28
CA GLY A 220 15.23 -6.98 4.50
C GLY A 220 14.96 -8.35 5.09
N PHE A 221 14.89 -9.35 4.21
CA PHE A 221 15.05 -10.77 4.55
C PHE A 221 16.51 -11.14 4.78
N ILE A 222 17.41 -10.29 4.32
CA ILE A 222 18.85 -10.40 4.48
C ILE A 222 19.33 -9.17 5.26
N ALA A 223 19.90 -9.41 6.43
CA ALA A 223 20.55 -8.37 7.21
C ALA A 223 21.84 -7.90 6.54
N LEU A 224 22.06 -6.58 6.55
CA LEU A 224 23.27 -5.94 6.05
C LEU A 224 24.05 -5.32 7.21
N ASP A 225 25.26 -5.80 7.43
CA ASP A 225 26.24 -5.11 8.27
C ASP A 225 26.83 -3.92 7.52
N LEU A 226 26.69 -2.72 8.07
CA LEU A 226 27.06 -1.49 7.36
C LEU A 226 28.56 -1.24 7.28
N GLU A 227 29.34 -1.81 8.20
CA GLU A 227 30.79 -1.64 8.24
C GLU A 227 31.49 -2.66 7.33
N THR A 228 31.14 -3.93 7.49
CA THR A 228 31.78 -5.04 6.79
C THR A 228 31.12 -5.41 5.47
N GLN A 229 29.92 -4.89 5.23
CA GLN A 229 29.04 -5.26 4.10
C GLN A 229 28.66 -6.75 4.08
N LYS A 230 28.82 -7.45 5.22
CA LYS A 230 28.40 -8.84 5.37
C LYS A 230 26.88 -8.95 5.27
N ARG A 231 26.42 -9.95 4.55
CA ARG A 231 24.99 -10.27 4.39
C ARG A 231 24.69 -11.56 5.13
N THR A 232 23.64 -11.53 5.96
CA THR A 232 23.21 -12.70 6.74
C THR A 232 21.72 -12.90 6.52
N VAL A 233 21.33 -14.09 6.07
CA VAL A 233 19.91 -14.42 5.85
C VAL A 233 19.21 -14.49 7.21
N LYS A 234 18.09 -13.77 7.36
CA LYS A 234 17.25 -13.79 8.55
C LYS A 234 16.31 -15.01 8.50
N LYS A 235 15.67 -15.33 9.61
CA LYS A 235 14.68 -16.43 9.67
C LYS A 235 13.55 -16.26 8.66
N SER A 236 13.05 -15.04 8.49
CA SER A 236 12.05 -14.71 7.47
C SER A 236 12.54 -14.99 6.04
N GLY A 237 13.83 -14.81 5.76
CA GLY A 237 14.41 -15.13 4.46
C GLY A 237 14.44 -16.64 4.19
N GLU A 238 14.72 -17.46 5.19
CA GLU A 238 14.65 -18.91 5.08
C GLU A 238 13.20 -19.39 4.91
N TRP A 239 12.26 -18.77 5.64
CA TRP A 239 10.83 -19.02 5.49
C TRP A 239 10.34 -18.67 4.07
N LEU A 240 10.68 -17.49 3.54
CA LEU A 240 10.28 -17.08 2.19
C LEU A 240 10.84 -18.01 1.12
N LYS A 241 12.10 -18.44 1.26
CA LYS A 241 12.70 -19.45 0.38
C LYS A 241 11.84 -20.71 0.34
N LYS A 242 11.46 -21.24 1.52
CA LYS A 242 10.63 -22.43 1.64
C LYS A 242 9.25 -22.22 1.00
N VAL A 243 8.60 -21.10 1.26
CA VAL A 243 7.30 -20.74 0.64
C VAL A 243 7.40 -20.76 -0.89
N THR A 244 8.50 -20.22 -1.44
CA THR A 244 8.73 -20.18 -2.88
C THR A 244 9.00 -21.57 -3.47
N GLU A 245 9.80 -22.40 -2.81
CA GLU A 245 10.12 -23.75 -3.25
C GLU A 245 8.93 -24.71 -3.17
N GLU A 246 8.09 -24.58 -2.14
CA GLU A 246 6.91 -25.42 -1.90
C GLU A 246 5.63 -24.87 -2.56
N HIS A 247 5.71 -23.68 -3.18
CA HIS A 247 4.57 -22.95 -3.75
C HIS A 247 3.44 -22.69 -2.76
N GLY A 248 3.79 -22.51 -1.49
CA GLY A 248 2.83 -22.25 -0.43
C GLY A 248 3.40 -22.46 0.97
N TYR A 249 2.55 -22.30 1.96
CA TYR A 249 2.86 -22.54 3.37
C TYR A 249 1.60 -22.97 4.13
N ILE A 250 1.79 -23.60 5.29
CA ILE A 250 0.70 -23.89 6.21
C ILE A 250 0.55 -22.70 7.15
N ALA A 251 -0.56 -22.00 7.02
CA ALA A 251 -0.87 -20.87 7.89
C ALA A 251 -1.06 -21.33 9.35
N LYS A 252 -0.53 -20.55 10.30
CA LYS A 252 -0.69 -20.83 11.74
C LYS A 252 -2.14 -20.67 12.21
N ASP A 253 -2.81 -19.63 11.70
CA ASP A 253 -4.19 -19.28 11.99
C ASP A 253 -4.91 -18.84 10.72
N SER A 254 -6.23 -19.07 10.65
CA SER A 254 -7.03 -18.55 9.54
C SER A 254 -7.47 -17.12 9.85
N TYR A 255 -7.04 -16.15 9.04
CA TYR A 255 -7.60 -14.80 9.07
C TYR A 255 -9.00 -14.80 8.47
N GLN A 256 -9.98 -14.45 9.29
CA GLN A 256 -11.38 -14.28 8.87
C GLN A 256 -11.67 -12.83 8.50
#